data_887b431044cbc3933eccfe47f562de1e
#
_entry.id   887b431044cbc3933eccfe47f562de1e
#
_cell.length_a   1.000
_cell.length_b   1.000
_cell.length_c   1.000
_cell.angle_alpha   90.00
_cell.angle_beta   90.00
_cell.angle_gamma   90.00
#
_symmetry.space_group_name_H-M   'P 1'
#
loop_
_entity.id
_entity.type
_entity.pdbx_description
1 polymer ?
#
loop_
_entity_poly.entity_id
_entity_poly.type
_entity_poly.pdbx_seq_one_letter_code
_entity_poly.pdbx_strand_id
1 'polypeptide(L)'
;MAEIITDTAPPNRRADGEASRARILEAAGKLFAEHSFASVSVRRIATAAGVNLSAIGYHFGGKEELYGAVLRQLILDTQPMIGPAIAQLDAGVAAAAGDRRKLARVMAAFLRGLLASILGFERMGWQMALMLREFHQPSSRLPMLLEERIHPLHNAVAGLVGAATGRPAEAPETRLLTAALIGQCMAMGAARRVIWARLDWDEYTPARVEFVIATVVPAALAMFALPAIEGGTE
;
A
#
# COMPACT_ATOMS: atom_id res chain seq x y z
N MET A 1 14.52 -17.62 58.27
CA MET A 1 15.17 -17.20 56.99
C MET A 1 14.54 -18.03 55.89
N ALA A 2 13.49 -17.52 55.22
CA ALA A 2 12.78 -18.26 54.18
C ALA A 2 13.28 -17.77 52.82
N GLU A 3 13.88 -18.69 52.05
CA GLU A 3 14.27 -18.48 50.66
C GLU A 3 13.04 -18.35 49.79
N ILE A 4 12.90 -17.17 49.13
CA ILE A 4 11.90 -16.93 48.11
C ILE A 4 12.43 -17.57 46.82
N ILE A 5 11.92 -18.75 46.50
CA ILE A 5 12.12 -19.39 45.20
C ILE A 5 11.24 -18.60 44.21
N THR A 6 11.87 -17.75 43.40
CA THR A 6 11.22 -17.12 42.24
C THR A 6 10.99 -18.21 41.18
N ASP A 7 9.76 -18.67 41.09
CA ASP A 7 9.25 -19.54 40.04
C ASP A 7 9.24 -18.74 38.69
N THR A 8 10.33 -18.84 37.94
CA THR A 8 10.40 -18.36 36.57
C THR A 8 9.77 -19.42 35.67
N ALA A 9 8.51 -19.22 35.26
CA ALA A 9 7.85 -20.07 34.28
C ALA A 9 8.77 -20.30 33.06
N PRO A 10 8.85 -21.51 32.50
CA PRO A 10 9.69 -21.82 31.36
C PRO A 10 9.32 -20.94 30.15
N PRO A 11 10.30 -20.41 29.40
CA PRO A 11 10.03 -19.55 28.26
C PRO A 11 9.09 -20.25 27.27
N ASN A 12 8.04 -19.55 26.87
CA ASN A 12 7.06 -20.07 25.90
C ASN A 12 7.71 -20.12 24.52
N ARG A 13 8.37 -21.23 24.18
CA ARG A 13 9.13 -21.44 22.93
C ARG A 13 8.36 -21.08 21.66
N ARG A 14 7.01 -21.18 21.68
CA ARG A 14 6.18 -20.78 20.53
C ARG A 14 6.09 -19.27 20.41
N ALA A 15 5.85 -18.56 21.49
CA ALA A 15 5.81 -17.09 21.50
C ALA A 15 7.17 -16.49 21.12
N ASP A 16 8.28 -17.06 21.62
CA ASP A 16 9.63 -16.63 21.25
C ASP A 16 9.94 -16.87 19.77
N GLY A 17 9.44 -17.98 19.21
CA GLY A 17 9.56 -18.30 17.80
C GLY A 17 8.78 -17.32 16.91
N GLU A 18 7.54 -16.99 17.27
CA GLU A 18 6.71 -16.01 16.55
C GLU A 18 7.31 -14.60 16.64
N ALA A 19 7.78 -14.20 17.81
CA ALA A 19 8.47 -12.92 17.99
C ALA A 19 9.76 -12.82 17.16
N SER A 20 10.53 -13.90 17.08
CA SER A 20 11.73 -13.96 16.23
C SER A 20 11.39 -13.88 14.75
N ARG A 21 10.34 -14.59 14.31
CA ARG A 21 9.83 -14.55 12.94
C ARG A 21 9.38 -13.15 12.55
N ALA A 22 8.65 -12.46 13.41
CA ALA A 22 8.18 -11.09 13.19
C ALA A 22 9.35 -10.11 13.06
N ARG A 23 10.37 -10.19 13.94
CA ARG A 23 11.57 -9.35 13.84
C ARG A 23 12.34 -9.56 12.54
N ILE A 24 12.45 -10.82 12.07
CA ILE A 24 13.10 -11.13 10.80
C ILE A 24 12.35 -10.49 9.64
N LEU A 25 11.02 -10.62 9.59
CA LEU A 25 10.19 -10.01 8.53
C LEU A 25 10.32 -8.49 8.50
N GLU A 26 10.26 -7.84 9.64
CA GLU A 26 10.39 -6.39 9.75
C GLU A 26 11.77 -5.90 9.30
N ALA A 27 12.84 -6.54 9.78
CA ALA A 27 14.21 -6.21 9.40
C ALA A 27 14.47 -6.46 7.90
N ALA A 28 13.97 -7.58 7.38
CA ALA A 28 14.08 -7.93 5.96
C ALA A 28 13.31 -6.95 5.09
N GLY A 29 12.07 -6.59 5.49
CA GLY A 29 11.25 -5.62 4.77
C GLY A 29 11.94 -4.27 4.60
N LYS A 30 12.50 -3.72 5.67
CA LYS A 30 13.29 -2.48 5.64
C LYS A 30 14.50 -2.59 4.71
N LEU A 31 15.28 -3.65 4.86
CA LEU A 31 16.48 -3.86 4.05
C LEU A 31 16.17 -4.05 2.57
N PHE A 32 15.13 -4.80 2.22
CA PHE A 32 14.71 -4.99 0.84
C PHE A 32 14.05 -3.74 0.23
N ALA A 33 13.43 -2.89 1.04
CA ALA A 33 12.93 -1.61 0.61
C ALA A 33 14.04 -0.62 0.25
N GLU A 34 15.13 -0.63 1.00
CA GLU A 34 16.27 0.29 0.81
C GLU A 34 17.29 -0.20 -0.21
N HIS A 35 17.43 -1.51 -0.35
CA HIS A 35 18.49 -2.15 -1.13
C HIS A 35 17.93 -3.19 -2.11
N SER A 36 18.64 -3.42 -3.23
CA SER A 36 18.25 -4.48 -4.18
C SER A 36 18.27 -5.87 -3.51
N PHE A 37 17.39 -6.76 -3.97
CA PHE A 37 17.37 -8.14 -3.49
C PHE A 37 18.76 -8.77 -3.52
N ALA A 38 19.54 -8.58 -4.60
CA ALA A 38 20.87 -9.17 -4.74
C ALA A 38 21.87 -8.68 -3.68
N SER A 39 21.80 -7.40 -3.28
CA SER A 39 22.76 -6.77 -2.36
C SER A 39 22.50 -7.04 -0.88
N VAL A 40 21.30 -7.51 -0.51
CA VAL A 40 20.94 -7.86 0.87
C VAL A 40 21.39 -9.29 1.18
N SER A 41 22.25 -9.47 2.18
CA SER A 41 22.66 -10.80 2.64
C SER A 41 21.84 -11.28 3.84
N VAL A 42 21.66 -12.61 3.96
CA VAL A 42 20.98 -13.24 5.11
C VAL A 42 21.65 -12.86 6.44
N ARG A 43 23.00 -12.72 6.43
CA ARG A 43 23.75 -12.29 7.62
C ARG A 43 23.37 -10.86 8.03
N ARG A 44 23.22 -9.94 7.06
CA ARG A 44 22.79 -8.56 7.34
C ARG A 44 21.38 -8.52 7.94
N ILE A 45 20.47 -9.36 7.42
CA ILE A 45 19.10 -9.48 7.97
C ILE A 45 19.14 -10.04 9.39
N ALA A 46 19.91 -11.11 9.65
CA ALA A 46 20.01 -11.71 10.97
C ALA A 46 20.55 -10.71 12.00
N THR A 47 21.59 -9.94 11.64
CA THR A 47 22.15 -8.89 12.50
C THR A 47 21.10 -7.80 12.78
N ALA A 48 20.39 -7.31 11.76
CA ALA A 48 19.37 -6.27 11.92
C ALA A 48 18.17 -6.74 12.75
N ALA A 49 17.80 -8.02 12.64
CA ALA A 49 16.72 -8.64 13.42
C ALA A 49 17.11 -9.01 14.85
N GLY A 50 18.41 -8.98 15.20
CA GLY A 50 18.91 -9.42 16.50
C GLY A 50 18.68 -10.93 16.73
N VAL A 51 18.88 -11.75 15.68
CA VAL A 51 18.69 -13.21 15.73
C VAL A 51 19.93 -13.94 15.25
N ASN A 52 20.02 -15.24 15.59
CA ASN A 52 21.05 -16.11 15.04
C ASN A 52 20.79 -16.36 13.54
N LEU A 53 21.85 -16.48 12.74
CA LEU A 53 21.77 -16.73 11.31
C LEU A 53 20.94 -17.98 10.97
N SER A 54 21.06 -19.04 11.77
CA SER A 54 20.28 -20.27 11.60
C SER A 54 18.77 -20.09 11.74
N ALA A 55 18.31 -19.03 12.45
CA ALA A 55 16.90 -18.74 12.62
C ALA A 55 16.22 -18.41 11.29
N ILE A 56 16.93 -17.75 10.34
CA ILE A 56 16.37 -17.45 9.03
C ILE A 56 16.13 -18.73 8.22
N GLY A 57 17.10 -19.67 8.23
CA GLY A 57 16.92 -20.97 7.62
C GLY A 57 15.78 -21.77 8.24
N TYR A 58 15.68 -21.76 9.57
CA TYR A 58 14.63 -22.45 10.32
C TYR A 58 13.22 -21.90 10.03
N HIS A 59 13.04 -20.56 10.04
CA HIS A 59 11.73 -19.96 9.88
C HIS A 59 11.27 -19.83 8.43
N PHE A 60 12.21 -19.70 7.48
CA PHE A 60 11.88 -19.33 6.10
C PHE A 60 12.50 -20.24 5.04
N GLY A 61 13.50 -21.08 5.39
CA GLY A 61 14.18 -21.94 4.42
C GLY A 61 15.34 -21.27 3.68
N GLY A 62 15.25 -19.95 3.42
CA GLY A 62 16.28 -19.21 2.72
C GLY A 62 15.89 -17.77 2.40
N LYS A 63 16.74 -17.11 1.62
CA LYS A 63 16.54 -15.69 1.27
C LYS A 63 15.36 -15.47 0.32
N GLU A 64 15.18 -16.35 -0.66
CA GLU A 64 14.09 -16.30 -1.65
C GLU A 64 12.73 -16.49 -0.96
N GLU A 65 12.61 -17.47 -0.09
CA GLU A 65 11.41 -17.76 0.67
C GLU A 65 11.10 -16.64 1.67
N LEU A 66 12.14 -16.08 2.32
CA LEU A 66 12.01 -14.93 3.19
C LEU A 66 11.48 -13.71 2.40
N TYR A 67 12.01 -13.44 1.20
CA TYR A 67 11.53 -12.36 0.37
C TYR A 67 10.06 -12.53 -0.01
N GLY A 68 9.66 -13.73 -0.42
CA GLY A 68 8.26 -14.07 -0.66
C GLY A 68 7.37 -13.91 0.59
N ALA A 69 7.90 -14.23 1.78
CA ALA A 69 7.18 -14.03 3.04
C ALA A 69 7.03 -12.54 3.40
N VAL A 70 8.04 -11.71 3.10
CA VAL A 70 7.97 -10.25 3.27
C VAL A 70 6.90 -9.64 2.35
N LEU A 71 6.85 -10.05 1.09
CA LEU A 71 5.81 -9.56 0.16
C LEU A 71 4.40 -10.02 0.59
N ARG A 72 4.24 -11.26 1.06
CA ARG A 72 2.96 -11.71 1.64
C ARG A 72 2.58 -10.90 2.88
N GLN A 73 3.54 -10.57 3.75
CA GLN A 73 3.28 -9.71 4.91
C GLN A 73 2.82 -8.32 4.48
N LEU A 74 3.46 -7.72 3.46
CA LEU A 74 3.02 -6.44 2.86
C LEU A 74 1.56 -6.52 2.37
N ILE A 75 1.18 -7.59 1.69
CA ILE A 75 -0.20 -7.80 1.22
C ILE A 75 -1.16 -7.86 2.42
N LEU A 76 -0.83 -8.65 3.44
CA LEU A 76 -1.64 -8.80 4.65
C LEU A 76 -1.79 -7.48 5.43
N ASP A 77 -0.69 -6.74 5.60
CA ASP A 77 -0.70 -5.46 6.33
C ASP A 77 -1.56 -4.39 5.64
N THR A 78 -1.67 -4.46 4.31
CA THR A 78 -2.45 -3.50 3.52
C THR A 78 -3.90 -3.93 3.28
N GLN A 79 -4.22 -5.20 3.46
CA GLN A 79 -5.55 -5.76 3.20
C GLN A 79 -6.68 -5.08 4.01
N PRO A 80 -6.52 -4.74 5.31
CA PRO A 80 -7.57 -4.07 6.08
C PRO A 80 -7.99 -2.71 5.51
N MET A 81 -7.13 -2.06 4.74
CA MET A 81 -7.41 -0.79 4.07
C MET A 81 -8.01 -1.01 2.67
N ILE A 82 -7.47 -1.97 1.93
CA ILE A 82 -7.80 -2.19 0.52
C ILE A 82 -9.11 -2.95 0.34
N GLY A 83 -9.35 -3.97 1.13
CA GLY A 83 -10.58 -4.77 1.05
C GLY A 83 -11.86 -3.92 1.19
N PRO A 84 -11.99 -3.10 2.24
CA PRO A 84 -13.12 -2.18 2.37
C PRO A 84 -13.21 -1.16 1.23
N ALA A 85 -12.08 -0.63 0.72
CA ALA A 85 -12.09 0.31 -0.39
C ALA A 85 -12.64 -0.32 -1.68
N ILE A 86 -12.26 -1.56 -1.98
CA ILE A 86 -12.81 -2.33 -3.12
C ILE A 86 -14.32 -2.51 -2.94
N ALA A 87 -14.76 -2.99 -1.77
CA ALA A 87 -16.18 -3.22 -1.50
C ALA A 87 -17.01 -1.93 -1.62
N GLN A 88 -16.49 -0.80 -1.16
CA GLN A 88 -17.13 0.51 -1.28
C GLN A 88 -17.20 0.98 -2.74
N LEU A 89 -16.16 0.74 -3.55
CA LEU A 89 -16.16 1.04 -4.97
C LEU A 89 -17.25 0.24 -5.70
N ASP A 90 -17.27 -1.07 -5.52
CA ASP A 90 -18.21 -1.97 -6.19
C ASP A 90 -19.66 -1.62 -5.81
N ALA A 91 -19.93 -1.46 -4.51
CA ALA A 91 -21.25 -1.05 -4.03
C ALA A 91 -21.66 0.35 -4.53
N GLY A 92 -20.71 1.30 -4.54
CA GLY A 92 -20.95 2.66 -5.00
C GLY A 92 -21.27 2.73 -6.49
N VAL A 93 -20.53 1.99 -7.32
CA VAL A 93 -20.78 1.91 -8.78
C VAL A 93 -22.13 1.26 -9.04
N ALA A 94 -22.46 0.16 -8.36
CA ALA A 94 -23.77 -0.48 -8.50
C ALA A 94 -24.92 0.44 -8.09
N ALA A 95 -24.80 1.14 -6.96
CA ALA A 95 -25.82 2.09 -6.48
C ALA A 95 -25.93 3.35 -7.33
N ALA A 96 -24.88 3.72 -8.07
CA ALA A 96 -24.92 4.86 -8.97
C ALA A 96 -25.81 4.60 -10.18
N ALA A 97 -25.91 3.37 -10.67
CA ALA A 97 -26.76 2.97 -11.80
C ALA A 97 -26.63 3.92 -13.02
N GLY A 98 -25.41 4.36 -13.32
CA GLY A 98 -25.10 5.30 -14.41
C GLY A 98 -25.31 6.80 -14.10
N ASP A 99 -25.83 7.15 -12.91
CA ASP A 99 -25.96 8.55 -12.49
C ASP A 99 -24.55 9.17 -12.32
N ARG A 100 -24.25 10.16 -13.17
CA ARG A 100 -22.94 10.81 -13.22
C ARG A 100 -22.60 11.58 -11.93
N ARG A 101 -23.59 12.13 -11.21
CA ARG A 101 -23.35 12.82 -9.93
C ARG A 101 -22.99 11.83 -8.83
N LYS A 102 -23.66 10.66 -8.82
CA LYS A 102 -23.33 9.59 -7.88
C LYS A 102 -21.94 9.02 -8.19
N LEU A 103 -21.61 8.75 -9.46
CA LEU A 103 -20.27 8.29 -9.86
C LEU A 103 -19.19 9.31 -9.48
N ALA A 104 -19.44 10.61 -9.63
CA ALA A 104 -18.52 11.65 -9.18
C ALA A 104 -18.24 11.57 -7.67
N ARG A 105 -19.29 11.35 -6.85
CA ARG A 105 -19.12 11.18 -5.40
C ARG A 105 -18.33 9.93 -5.04
N VAL A 106 -18.59 8.82 -5.70
CA VAL A 106 -17.84 7.56 -5.49
C VAL A 106 -16.36 7.77 -5.84
N MET A 107 -16.07 8.37 -7.00
CA MET A 107 -14.69 8.65 -7.42
C MET A 107 -13.99 9.61 -6.46
N ALA A 108 -14.64 10.69 -6.04
CA ALA A 108 -14.05 11.64 -5.10
C ALA A 108 -13.78 11.00 -3.73
N ALA A 109 -14.70 10.20 -3.20
CA ALA A 109 -14.51 9.50 -1.93
C ALA A 109 -13.32 8.53 -2.01
N PHE A 110 -13.23 7.76 -3.09
CA PHE A 110 -12.10 6.85 -3.32
C PHE A 110 -10.77 7.61 -3.42
N LEU A 111 -10.70 8.65 -4.26
CA LEU A 111 -9.48 9.44 -4.46
C LEU A 111 -9.04 10.15 -3.19
N ARG A 112 -9.98 10.69 -2.41
CA ARG A 112 -9.71 11.28 -1.09
C ARG A 112 -9.07 10.26 -0.16
N GLY A 113 -9.66 9.08 -0.03
CA GLY A 113 -9.12 7.99 0.79
C GLY A 113 -7.74 7.53 0.32
N LEU A 114 -7.57 7.37 -1.00
CA LEU A 114 -6.29 6.96 -1.59
C LEU A 114 -5.19 8.01 -1.35
N LEU A 115 -5.46 9.29 -1.60
CA LEU A 115 -4.51 10.38 -1.38
C LEU A 115 -4.18 10.53 0.11
N ALA A 116 -5.17 10.52 0.99
CA ALA A 116 -4.95 10.58 2.44
C ALA A 116 -4.06 9.42 2.91
N SER A 117 -4.29 8.23 2.37
CA SER A 117 -3.45 7.06 2.61
C SER A 117 -2.02 7.28 2.10
N ILE A 118 -1.83 7.65 0.84
CA ILE A 118 -0.51 7.85 0.22
C ILE A 118 0.28 8.97 0.88
N LEU A 119 -0.35 10.07 1.26
CA LEU A 119 0.31 11.25 1.81
C LEU A 119 0.54 11.16 3.32
N GLY A 120 -0.28 10.37 4.03
CA GLY A 120 -0.09 10.04 5.43
C GLY A 120 0.95 8.94 5.69
N PHE A 121 1.67 8.50 4.69
CA PHE A 121 2.53 7.31 4.66
C PHE A 121 3.82 7.34 5.48
N GLU A 122 4.09 8.33 6.27
CA GLU A 122 5.14 8.17 7.30
C GLU A 122 4.85 6.99 8.25
N ARG A 123 3.58 6.55 8.29
CA ARG A 123 3.12 5.40 9.09
C ARG A 123 3.24 4.03 8.41
N MET A 124 3.33 3.94 7.07
CA MET A 124 3.39 2.62 6.38
C MET A 124 4.82 2.13 6.13
N GLY A 125 5.83 2.89 6.55
CA GLY A 125 7.21 2.45 6.61
C GLY A 125 7.75 1.91 5.27
N TRP A 126 8.35 0.72 5.32
CA TRP A 126 9.04 0.10 4.21
C TRP A 126 8.12 -0.52 3.12
N GLN A 127 6.83 -0.75 3.42
CA GLN A 127 5.91 -1.46 2.52
C GLN A 127 5.74 -0.76 1.17
N MET A 128 5.52 0.55 1.20
CA MET A 128 5.37 1.32 -0.05
C MET A 128 6.67 1.37 -0.85
N ALA A 129 7.79 1.58 -0.17
CA ALA A 129 9.09 1.62 -0.82
C ALA A 129 9.43 0.28 -1.49
N LEU A 130 9.10 -0.84 -0.83
CA LEU A 130 9.28 -2.18 -1.39
C LEU A 130 8.37 -2.42 -2.60
N MET A 131 7.10 -2.02 -2.51
CA MET A 131 6.16 -2.13 -3.63
C MET A 131 6.62 -1.34 -4.85
N LEU A 132 7.04 -0.09 -4.68
CA LEU A 132 7.59 0.72 -5.77
C LEU A 132 8.87 0.11 -6.35
N ARG A 133 9.70 -0.51 -5.51
CA ARG A 133 10.88 -1.23 -5.97
C ARG A 133 10.53 -2.42 -6.84
N GLU A 134 9.54 -3.23 -6.46
CA GLU A 134 9.05 -4.36 -7.27
C GLU A 134 8.56 -3.90 -8.65
N PHE A 135 7.97 -2.72 -8.77
CA PHE A 135 7.56 -2.18 -10.06
C PHE A 135 8.75 -1.74 -10.94
N HIS A 136 9.82 -1.24 -10.35
CA HIS A 136 10.99 -0.78 -11.10
C HIS A 136 12.04 -1.88 -11.33
N GLN A 137 12.15 -2.81 -10.41
CA GLN A 137 13.11 -3.91 -10.42
C GLN A 137 12.39 -5.21 -10.05
N PRO A 138 11.59 -5.76 -10.97
CA PRO A 138 10.73 -6.90 -10.68
C PRO A 138 11.53 -8.14 -10.28
N SER A 139 11.08 -8.80 -9.22
CA SER A 139 11.57 -10.12 -8.82
C SER A 139 10.70 -11.23 -9.44
N SER A 140 11.12 -12.49 -9.25
CA SER A 140 10.31 -13.66 -9.58
C SER A 140 8.96 -13.72 -8.84
N ARG A 141 8.75 -12.87 -7.81
CA ARG A 141 7.55 -12.80 -6.99
C ARG A 141 6.57 -11.71 -7.42
N LEU A 142 6.93 -10.86 -8.39
CA LEU A 142 6.02 -9.83 -8.92
C LEU A 142 4.63 -10.38 -9.31
N PRO A 143 4.50 -11.55 -9.99
CA PRO A 143 3.18 -12.08 -10.33
C PRO A 143 2.26 -12.26 -9.12
N MET A 144 2.77 -12.75 -7.99
CA MET A 144 2.00 -12.86 -6.75
C MET A 144 1.49 -11.51 -6.26
N LEU A 145 2.36 -10.47 -6.26
CA LEU A 145 1.99 -9.12 -5.84
C LEU A 145 0.93 -8.53 -6.79
N LEU A 146 1.04 -8.77 -8.08
CA LEU A 146 0.05 -8.32 -9.07
C LEU A 146 -1.30 -8.98 -8.83
N GLU A 147 -1.35 -10.30 -8.68
CA GLU A 147 -2.59 -11.06 -8.55
C GLU A 147 -3.28 -10.81 -7.21
N GLU A 148 -2.54 -10.81 -6.11
CA GLU A 148 -3.13 -10.77 -4.78
C GLU A 148 -3.37 -9.33 -4.27
N ARG A 149 -2.68 -8.33 -4.82
CA ARG A 149 -2.71 -6.95 -4.29
C ARG A 149 -3.10 -5.90 -5.32
N ILE A 150 -2.53 -5.95 -6.52
CA ILE A 150 -2.69 -4.87 -7.50
C ILE A 150 -3.95 -5.06 -8.34
N HIS A 151 -4.13 -6.22 -8.95
CA HIS A 151 -5.26 -6.47 -9.83
C HIS A 151 -6.62 -6.29 -9.15
N PRO A 152 -6.86 -6.74 -7.90
CA PRO A 152 -8.15 -6.55 -7.26
C PRO A 152 -8.56 -5.07 -7.16
N LEU A 153 -7.66 -4.20 -6.71
CA LEU A 153 -7.92 -2.76 -6.64
C LEU A 153 -8.08 -2.14 -8.02
N HIS A 154 -7.17 -2.47 -8.95
CA HIS A 154 -7.23 -1.94 -10.32
C HIS A 154 -8.53 -2.34 -11.03
N ASN A 155 -9.02 -3.56 -10.84
CA ASN A 155 -10.27 -4.03 -11.42
C ASN A 155 -11.48 -3.27 -10.86
N ALA A 156 -11.55 -3.06 -9.55
CA ALA A 156 -12.61 -2.27 -8.93
C ALA A 156 -12.61 -0.81 -9.43
N VAL A 157 -11.42 -0.19 -9.53
CA VAL A 157 -11.30 1.17 -10.10
C VAL A 157 -11.63 1.18 -11.59
N ALA A 158 -11.29 0.13 -12.36
CA ALA A 158 -11.66 0.02 -13.77
C ALA A 158 -13.18 -0.08 -13.95
N GLY A 159 -13.89 -0.74 -13.01
CA GLY A 159 -15.35 -0.71 -12.97
C GLY A 159 -15.90 0.71 -12.84
N LEU A 160 -15.35 1.51 -11.93
CA LEU A 160 -15.73 2.91 -11.76
C LEU A 160 -15.41 3.78 -13.00
N VAL A 161 -14.20 3.64 -13.56
CA VAL A 161 -13.76 4.37 -14.76
C VAL A 161 -14.61 3.95 -15.96
N GLY A 162 -14.91 2.67 -16.10
CA GLY A 162 -15.80 2.14 -17.14
C GLY A 162 -17.19 2.74 -17.05
N ALA A 163 -17.79 2.76 -15.85
CA ALA A 163 -19.10 3.39 -15.62
C ALA A 163 -19.08 4.89 -15.91
N ALA A 164 -18.00 5.60 -15.57
CA ALA A 164 -17.85 7.04 -15.82
C ALA A 164 -17.67 7.36 -17.31
N THR A 165 -17.05 6.47 -18.09
CA THR A 165 -16.74 6.70 -19.52
C THR A 165 -17.69 5.99 -20.47
N GLY A 166 -18.59 5.13 -19.98
CA GLY A 166 -19.49 4.31 -20.79
C GLY A 166 -18.76 3.19 -21.54
N ARG A 167 -17.62 2.73 -21.06
CA ARG A 167 -16.78 1.68 -21.67
C ARG A 167 -16.74 0.42 -20.79
N PRO A 168 -16.53 -0.76 -21.38
CA PRO A 168 -16.26 -1.97 -20.59
C PRO A 168 -15.04 -1.80 -19.68
N ALA A 169 -15.09 -2.34 -18.48
CA ALA A 169 -13.98 -2.28 -17.51
C ALA A 169 -12.71 -2.95 -18.06
N GLU A 170 -12.89 -4.00 -18.86
CA GLU A 170 -11.83 -4.81 -19.45
C GLU A 170 -11.18 -4.16 -20.68
N ALA A 171 -11.79 -3.11 -21.24
CA ALA A 171 -11.25 -2.44 -22.41
C ALA A 171 -9.84 -1.88 -22.14
N PRO A 172 -8.89 -2.03 -23.09
CA PRO A 172 -7.52 -1.52 -22.91
C PRO A 172 -7.47 -0.04 -22.53
N GLU A 173 -8.34 0.78 -23.11
CA GLU A 173 -8.44 2.21 -22.82
C GLU A 173 -8.88 2.46 -21.37
N THR A 174 -9.86 1.69 -20.87
CA THR A 174 -10.33 1.79 -19.48
C THR A 174 -9.21 1.40 -18.51
N ARG A 175 -8.47 0.33 -18.80
CA ARG A 175 -7.32 -0.09 -17.99
C ARG A 175 -6.20 0.95 -17.99
N LEU A 176 -5.91 1.58 -19.13
CA LEU A 176 -4.92 2.67 -19.23
C LEU A 176 -5.36 3.91 -18.45
N LEU A 177 -6.63 4.30 -18.56
CA LEU A 177 -7.19 5.43 -17.80
C LEU A 177 -7.17 5.13 -16.29
N THR A 178 -7.45 3.90 -15.90
CA THR A 178 -7.32 3.44 -14.50
C THR A 178 -5.89 3.57 -14.00
N ALA A 179 -4.92 3.10 -14.78
CA ALA A 179 -3.51 3.21 -14.43
C ALA A 179 -3.07 4.67 -14.33
N ALA A 180 -3.53 5.55 -15.22
CA ALA A 180 -3.25 6.98 -15.18
C ALA A 180 -3.85 7.63 -13.93
N LEU A 181 -5.09 7.30 -13.57
CA LEU A 181 -5.78 7.82 -12.38
C LEU A 181 -5.06 7.43 -11.09
N ILE A 182 -4.71 6.16 -10.94
CA ILE A 182 -3.98 5.67 -9.76
C ILE A 182 -2.55 6.24 -9.77
N GLY A 183 -1.89 6.25 -10.94
CA GLY A 183 -0.53 6.73 -11.10
C GLY A 183 -0.35 8.20 -10.71
N GLN A 184 -1.28 9.08 -11.06
CA GLN A 184 -1.20 10.49 -10.63
C GLN A 184 -1.32 10.63 -9.10
N CYS A 185 -2.14 9.82 -8.44
CA CYS A 185 -2.22 9.82 -6.97
C CYS A 185 -0.90 9.31 -6.36
N MET A 186 -0.36 8.21 -6.91
CA MET A 186 0.91 7.65 -6.46
C MET A 186 2.07 8.64 -6.63
N ALA A 187 2.05 9.44 -7.71
CA ALA A 187 3.07 10.45 -7.96
C ALA A 187 3.14 11.51 -6.85
N MET A 188 2.02 11.85 -6.19
CA MET A 188 2.01 12.81 -5.07
C MET A 188 2.86 12.32 -3.89
N GLY A 189 2.87 11.01 -3.64
CA GLY A 189 3.74 10.41 -2.61
C GLY A 189 5.16 10.15 -3.10
N ALA A 190 5.31 9.60 -4.31
CA ALA A 190 6.63 9.24 -4.85
C ALA A 190 7.52 10.46 -5.14
N ALA A 191 6.93 11.54 -5.68
CA ALA A 191 7.62 12.79 -6.00
C ALA A 191 7.56 13.83 -4.87
N ARG A 192 7.25 13.43 -3.62
CA ARG A 192 7.04 14.35 -2.50
C ARG A 192 8.13 15.40 -2.34
N ARG A 193 9.40 15.02 -2.46
CA ARG A 193 10.53 15.94 -2.33
C ARG A 193 10.53 17.04 -3.40
N VAL A 194 10.13 16.70 -4.63
CA VAL A 194 10.02 17.66 -5.73
C VAL A 194 8.84 18.60 -5.48
N ILE A 195 7.69 18.07 -5.04
CA ILE A 195 6.50 18.86 -4.72
C ILE A 195 6.80 19.80 -3.56
N TRP A 196 7.42 19.31 -2.48
CA TRP A 196 7.80 20.13 -1.33
C TRP A 196 8.75 21.25 -1.72
N ALA A 197 9.80 20.94 -2.51
CA ALA A 197 10.73 21.98 -3.00
C ALA A 197 10.05 23.05 -3.88
N ARG A 198 8.98 22.69 -4.60
CA ARG A 198 8.25 23.62 -5.48
C ARG A 198 7.23 24.48 -4.71
N LEU A 199 6.77 24.01 -3.56
CA LEU A 199 5.74 24.67 -2.74
C LEU A 199 6.30 25.26 -1.43
N ASP A 200 7.63 25.21 -1.25
CA ASP A 200 8.31 25.62 -0.01
C ASP A 200 7.77 24.88 1.22
N TRP A 201 7.53 23.57 1.04
CA TRP A 201 7.10 22.67 2.10
C TRP A 201 8.27 21.81 2.59
N ASP A 202 8.13 21.30 3.81
CA ASP A 202 9.07 20.38 4.46
C ASP A 202 8.44 18.99 4.73
N GLU A 203 7.09 18.96 4.86
CA GLU A 203 6.32 17.75 5.12
C GLU A 203 4.87 17.88 4.63
N TYR A 204 4.13 16.78 4.64
CA TYR A 204 2.68 16.76 4.47
C TYR A 204 1.98 16.86 5.82
N THR A 205 1.69 18.08 6.29
CA THR A 205 0.78 18.28 7.42
C THR A 205 -0.66 17.91 7.04
N PRO A 206 -1.58 17.65 7.99
CA PRO A 206 -3.00 17.40 7.67
C PRO A 206 -3.62 18.49 6.79
N ALA A 207 -3.29 19.76 7.03
CA ALA A 207 -3.77 20.86 6.21
C ALA A 207 -3.21 20.83 4.78
N ARG A 208 -1.94 20.47 4.58
CA ARG A 208 -1.31 20.33 3.27
C ARG A 208 -1.86 19.12 2.52
N VAL A 209 -2.14 18.01 3.22
CA VAL A 209 -2.82 16.84 2.64
C VAL A 209 -4.21 17.24 2.13
N GLU A 210 -4.99 17.94 2.92
CA GLU A 210 -6.32 18.41 2.49
C GLU A 210 -6.23 19.38 1.31
N PHE A 211 -5.23 20.26 1.28
CA PHE A 211 -4.98 21.14 0.14
C PHE A 211 -4.68 20.34 -1.15
N VAL A 212 -3.84 19.30 -1.07
CA VAL A 212 -3.58 18.42 -2.21
C VAL A 212 -4.85 17.71 -2.67
N ILE A 213 -5.63 17.18 -1.74
CA ILE A 213 -6.91 16.51 -2.04
C ILE A 213 -7.88 17.48 -2.72
N ALA A 214 -8.05 18.67 -2.17
CA ALA A 214 -8.93 19.69 -2.72
C ALA A 214 -8.51 20.17 -4.13
N THR A 215 -7.23 20.04 -4.45
CA THR A 215 -6.69 20.40 -5.78
C THR A 215 -6.78 19.23 -6.77
N VAL A 216 -6.36 18.03 -6.36
CA VAL A 216 -6.22 16.89 -7.27
C VAL A 216 -7.56 16.21 -7.59
N VAL A 217 -8.45 16.11 -6.60
CA VAL A 217 -9.73 15.40 -6.81
C VAL A 217 -10.62 16.08 -7.87
N PRO A 218 -10.84 17.40 -7.87
CA PRO A 218 -11.61 18.05 -8.94
C PRO A 218 -10.97 17.88 -10.32
N ALA A 219 -9.65 17.96 -10.42
CA ALA A 219 -8.92 17.75 -11.67
C ALA A 219 -9.11 16.31 -12.20
N ALA A 220 -9.07 15.33 -11.31
CA ALA A 220 -9.31 13.93 -11.66
C ALA A 220 -10.78 13.69 -12.10
N LEU A 221 -11.75 14.32 -11.47
CA LEU A 221 -13.16 14.27 -11.91
C LEU A 221 -13.34 14.87 -13.31
N ALA A 222 -12.70 16.00 -13.57
CA ALA A 222 -12.73 16.66 -14.87
C ALA A 222 -12.14 15.79 -15.99
N MET A 223 -11.12 14.98 -15.70
CA MET A 223 -10.54 14.04 -16.67
C MET A 223 -11.58 13.06 -17.23
N PHE A 224 -12.61 12.72 -16.45
CA PHE A 224 -13.71 11.85 -16.86
C PHE A 224 -14.99 12.61 -17.19
N ALA A 225 -14.93 13.94 -17.35
CA ALA A 225 -16.06 14.83 -17.52
C ALA A 225 -17.17 14.62 -16.46
N LEU A 226 -16.80 14.19 -15.27
CA LEU A 226 -17.70 14.06 -14.13
C LEU A 226 -17.98 15.45 -13.52
N PRO A 227 -19.20 15.71 -13.00
CA PRO A 227 -19.52 16.99 -12.39
C PRO A 227 -18.66 17.25 -11.16
N ALA A 228 -18.30 18.52 -10.95
CA ALA A 228 -17.69 18.96 -9.72
C ALA A 228 -18.62 18.64 -8.52
N ILE A 229 -18.01 18.25 -7.40
CA ILE A 229 -18.74 18.06 -6.15
C ILE A 229 -18.53 19.35 -5.36
N GLU A 230 -19.61 20.09 -5.14
CA GLU A 230 -19.59 21.21 -4.20
C GLU A 230 -19.20 20.67 -2.83
N GLY A 231 -18.20 21.28 -2.20
CA GLY A 231 -17.68 20.87 -0.91
C GLY A 231 -18.80 20.93 0.15
N GLY A 232 -19.46 19.82 0.38
CA GLY A 232 -20.33 19.65 1.53
C GLY A 232 -19.50 19.52 2.77
N THR A 233 -19.37 20.60 3.53
CA THR A 233 -19.22 20.52 4.98
C THR A 233 -20.60 20.17 5.53
N GLU A 234 -20.84 18.88 5.77
CA GLU A 234 -21.80 18.40 6.76
C GLU A 234 -21.06 17.62 7.84
#